data_8e4e1cc0c33194b6e4a1356ab762bc32
#
_entry.id   8e4e1cc0c33194b6e4a1356ab762bc32
#
_cell.length_a   1.000
_cell.length_b   1.000
_cell.length_c   1.000
_cell.angle_alpha   90.00
_cell.angle_beta   90.00
_cell.angle_gamma   90.00
#
_symmetry.space_group_name_H-M   'P 1'
#
loop_
_entity.id
_entity.type
_entity.pdbx_description
1 polymer ?
#
loop_
_entity_poly.entity_id
_entity_poly.type
_entity_poly.pdbx_seq_one_letter_code
_entity_poly.pdbx_strand_id
1 'polypeptide(L)'
;MGKGKLEKFADMRDYPHVFEYPYSVVDNVPFEMKGNWNRDFFKNDNPIVLELGCGRGEYTVGLGRMYSDKNFIGVDIKGARMWTGATDALKAGMKNVAFLRTNIEIIERFFAPGEVSEIWLTFSDPQMKKATKRLTSTYFMNRYRKFLKPDGLIHLKTDSNFMFTYTRYMVEENRLPVEFLTEDLYHSGLVDDILGIRTYYEQQWLDRGLNIKYMKIPAAWMIDRCGWKGKQIGRAG
;
A
#
# COMPACT_ATOMS: atom_id res chain seq x y z
N MET A 1 -0.93 20.75 -23.29
CA MET A 1 -0.59 21.22 -21.90
C MET A 1 -1.11 20.22 -20.88
N GLY A 2 -0.30 19.83 -19.90
CA GLY A 2 -0.77 18.94 -18.82
C GLY A 2 -1.67 19.72 -17.84
N LYS A 3 -2.70 19.07 -17.29
CA LYS A 3 -3.60 19.69 -16.30
C LYS A 3 -2.85 20.18 -15.07
N GLY A 4 -3.22 21.36 -14.59
CA GLY A 4 -2.71 21.96 -13.36
C GLY A 4 -3.14 21.18 -12.11
N LYS A 5 -2.49 21.47 -10.97
CA LYS A 5 -2.78 20.77 -9.69
C LYS A 5 -4.25 20.94 -9.25
N LEU A 6 -4.80 22.14 -9.38
CA LEU A 6 -6.19 22.43 -8.97
C LEU A 6 -7.22 21.71 -9.86
N GLU A 7 -6.97 21.65 -11.17
CA GLU A 7 -7.83 20.93 -12.11
C GLU A 7 -7.86 19.43 -11.80
N LYS A 8 -6.70 18.84 -11.45
CA LYS A 8 -6.62 17.43 -11.04
C LYS A 8 -7.43 17.14 -9.78
N PHE A 9 -7.43 18.04 -8.81
CA PHE A 9 -8.27 17.88 -7.62
C PHE A 9 -9.75 18.06 -7.93
N ALA A 10 -10.12 18.96 -8.85
CA ALA A 10 -11.50 19.11 -9.30
C ALA A 10 -12.00 17.81 -9.97
N ASP A 11 -11.22 17.27 -10.93
CA ASP A 11 -11.54 16.00 -11.58
C ASP A 11 -11.78 14.87 -10.56
N MET A 12 -10.89 14.72 -9.57
CA MET A 12 -10.96 13.62 -8.62
C MET A 12 -12.20 13.66 -7.74
N ARG A 13 -12.76 14.82 -7.45
CA ARG A 13 -14.02 14.93 -6.69
C ARG A 13 -15.19 14.31 -7.44
N ASP A 14 -15.15 14.34 -8.77
CA ASP A 14 -16.21 13.81 -9.64
C ASP A 14 -16.01 12.33 -9.99
N TYR A 15 -14.86 11.74 -9.61
CA TYR A 15 -14.58 10.34 -9.90
C TYR A 15 -15.28 9.41 -8.90
N PRO A 16 -16.19 8.52 -9.34
CA PRO A 16 -16.99 7.69 -8.43
C PRO A 16 -16.19 6.65 -7.64
N HIS A 17 -14.96 6.39 -8.03
CA HIS A 17 -14.04 5.43 -7.40
C HIS A 17 -12.93 6.12 -6.59
N VAL A 18 -13.03 7.43 -6.33
CA VAL A 18 -12.09 8.20 -5.51
C VAL A 18 -12.78 8.70 -4.24
N PHE A 19 -12.20 8.38 -3.10
CA PHE A 19 -12.68 8.74 -1.76
C PHE A 19 -11.70 9.70 -1.11
N GLU A 20 -12.11 10.92 -0.77
CA GLU A 20 -11.24 11.95 -0.21
C GLU A 20 -11.52 12.20 1.28
N TYR A 21 -10.67 11.65 2.15
CA TYR A 21 -10.79 11.72 3.61
C TYR A 21 -9.46 12.11 4.29
N PRO A 22 -8.91 13.31 4.03
CA PRO A 22 -7.76 13.81 4.80
C PRO A 22 -8.14 14.09 6.26
N TYR A 23 -7.16 14.33 7.14
CA TYR A 23 -7.43 14.61 8.56
C TYR A 23 -8.51 15.67 8.80
N SER A 24 -8.56 16.73 7.97
CA SER A 24 -9.54 17.81 8.09
C SER A 24 -10.99 17.38 7.86
N VAL A 25 -11.22 16.21 7.28
CA VAL A 25 -12.55 15.69 6.95
C VAL A 25 -12.92 14.53 7.86
N VAL A 26 -12.00 13.62 8.15
CA VAL A 26 -12.26 12.33 8.78
C VAL A 26 -12.85 12.41 10.20
N ASP A 27 -12.58 13.49 10.93
CA ASP A 27 -13.10 13.67 12.29
C ASP A 27 -14.57 14.18 12.29
N ASN A 28 -15.04 14.71 11.17
CA ASN A 28 -16.36 15.33 11.05
C ASN A 28 -17.35 14.52 10.19
N VAL A 29 -16.85 13.56 9.40
CA VAL A 29 -17.66 12.78 8.47
C VAL A 29 -17.40 11.29 8.71
N PRO A 30 -18.43 10.50 9.06
CA PRO A 30 -18.32 9.05 9.15
C PRO A 30 -17.90 8.45 7.81
N PHE A 31 -17.04 7.43 7.85
CA PHE A 31 -16.66 6.68 6.66
C PHE A 31 -17.51 5.42 6.53
N GLU A 32 -18.53 5.47 5.70
CA GLU A 32 -19.56 4.43 5.58
C GLU A 32 -19.06 3.15 4.94
N MET A 33 -17.98 3.22 4.12
CA MET A 33 -17.40 2.05 3.43
C MET A 33 -16.67 1.10 4.38
N LYS A 34 -16.33 1.50 5.62
CA LYS A 34 -15.64 0.64 6.58
C LYS A 34 -16.45 -0.63 6.87
N GLY A 35 -15.89 -1.80 6.51
CA GLY A 35 -16.58 -3.09 6.60
C GLY A 35 -17.58 -3.35 5.47
N ASN A 36 -17.70 -2.42 4.52
CA ASN A 36 -18.71 -2.45 3.47
C ASN A 36 -18.13 -2.25 2.06
N TRP A 37 -16.81 -2.20 1.91
CA TRP A 37 -16.17 -1.96 0.61
C TRP A 37 -16.68 -2.91 -0.48
N ASN A 38 -16.75 -4.21 -0.18
CA ASN A 38 -17.22 -5.21 -1.12
C ASN A 38 -18.71 -5.05 -1.42
N ARG A 39 -19.53 -4.87 -0.39
CA ARG A 39 -20.99 -4.73 -0.54
C ARG A 39 -21.39 -3.45 -1.25
N ASP A 40 -20.84 -2.31 -0.81
CA ASP A 40 -21.38 -1.00 -1.19
C ASP A 40 -20.65 -0.34 -2.36
N PHE A 41 -19.37 -0.69 -2.58
CA PHE A 41 -18.60 -0.16 -3.70
C PHE A 41 -18.31 -1.23 -4.78
N PHE A 42 -17.56 -2.29 -4.45
CA PHE A 42 -17.12 -3.27 -5.45
C PHE A 42 -18.25 -4.19 -5.95
N LYS A 43 -19.31 -4.38 -5.17
CA LYS A 43 -20.47 -5.23 -5.51
C LYS A 43 -20.08 -6.69 -5.77
N ASN A 44 -19.08 -7.20 -5.04
CA ASN A 44 -18.59 -8.58 -5.10
C ASN A 44 -17.94 -8.96 -3.76
N ASP A 45 -17.51 -10.22 -3.60
CA ASP A 45 -16.85 -10.74 -2.39
C ASP A 45 -15.35 -11.01 -2.60
N ASN A 46 -14.74 -10.40 -3.61
CA ASN A 46 -13.33 -10.59 -3.93
C ASN A 46 -12.41 -10.08 -2.82
N PRO A 47 -11.23 -10.67 -2.63
CA PRO A 47 -10.23 -10.19 -1.68
C PRO A 47 -9.82 -8.74 -1.96
N ILE A 48 -9.71 -7.93 -0.91
CA ILE A 48 -9.25 -6.54 -1.00
C ILE A 48 -7.74 -6.48 -0.79
N VAL A 49 -7.05 -5.82 -1.71
CA VAL A 49 -5.61 -5.58 -1.73
C VAL A 49 -5.36 -4.07 -1.66
N LEU A 50 -4.50 -3.64 -0.73
CA LEU A 50 -4.12 -2.23 -0.58
C LEU A 50 -2.72 -1.96 -1.14
N GLU A 51 -2.55 -0.85 -1.85
CA GLU A 51 -1.24 -0.25 -2.08
C GLU A 51 -1.12 1.02 -1.23
N LEU A 52 -0.24 1.02 -0.22
CA LEU A 52 -0.04 2.15 0.68
C LEU A 52 1.12 3.03 0.21
N GLY A 53 0.81 4.29 -0.07
CA GLY A 53 1.74 5.22 -0.72
C GLY A 53 1.74 5.05 -2.23
N CYS A 54 0.57 4.82 -2.84
CA CYS A 54 0.42 4.45 -4.25
C CYS A 54 0.93 5.51 -5.26
N GLY A 55 1.25 6.72 -4.82
CA GLY A 55 1.82 7.75 -5.67
C GLY A 55 0.96 8.03 -6.91
N ARG A 56 1.38 7.57 -8.08
CA ARG A 56 0.63 7.71 -9.35
C ARG A 56 -0.40 6.60 -9.57
N GLY A 57 -0.46 5.60 -8.69
CA GLY A 57 -1.40 4.48 -8.77
C GLY A 57 -1.09 3.46 -9.87
N GLU A 58 0.14 3.47 -10.40
CA GLU A 58 0.54 2.59 -11.52
C GLU A 58 0.49 1.11 -11.11
N TYR A 59 0.93 0.81 -9.89
CA TYR A 59 0.91 -0.56 -9.38
C TYR A 59 -0.54 -1.02 -9.08
N THR A 60 -1.33 -0.19 -8.41
CA THR A 60 -2.76 -0.42 -8.14
C THR A 60 -3.53 -0.75 -9.42
N VAL A 61 -3.37 0.08 -10.47
CA VAL A 61 -4.04 -0.11 -11.78
C VAL A 61 -3.49 -1.33 -12.51
N GLY A 62 -2.18 -1.54 -12.48
CA GLY A 62 -1.53 -2.70 -13.10
C GLY A 62 -2.05 -4.01 -12.53
N LEU A 63 -2.09 -4.13 -11.19
CA LEU A 63 -2.67 -5.28 -10.50
C LEU A 63 -4.16 -5.46 -10.84
N GLY A 64 -4.94 -4.38 -10.84
CA GLY A 64 -6.35 -4.43 -11.17
C GLY A 64 -6.64 -4.89 -12.59
N ARG A 65 -5.74 -4.67 -13.54
CA ARG A 65 -5.84 -5.19 -14.91
C ARG A 65 -5.52 -6.68 -14.99
N MET A 66 -4.59 -7.16 -14.18
CA MET A 66 -4.16 -8.57 -14.18
C MET A 66 -5.17 -9.48 -13.48
N TYR A 67 -5.79 -9.00 -12.41
CA TYR A 67 -6.62 -9.80 -11.51
C TYR A 67 -8.04 -9.27 -11.42
N SER A 68 -8.95 -9.85 -12.19
CA SER A 68 -10.37 -9.52 -12.12
C SER A 68 -11.08 -10.12 -10.89
N ASP A 69 -10.44 -11.09 -10.23
CA ASP A 69 -10.91 -11.80 -9.05
C ASP A 69 -10.44 -11.18 -7.72
N LYS A 70 -9.79 -10.01 -7.78
CA LYS A 70 -9.37 -9.21 -6.61
C LYS A 70 -9.81 -7.76 -6.76
N ASN A 71 -9.99 -7.07 -5.63
CA ASN A 71 -10.28 -5.66 -5.53
C ASN A 71 -9.05 -4.89 -5.04
N PHE A 72 -8.73 -3.77 -5.66
CA PHE A 72 -7.52 -2.99 -5.37
C PHE A 72 -7.86 -1.58 -4.92
N ILE A 73 -7.21 -1.12 -3.83
CA ILE A 73 -7.37 0.24 -3.32
C ILE A 73 -6.01 0.90 -3.18
N GLY A 74 -5.74 1.90 -4.01
CA GLY A 74 -4.55 2.74 -3.89
C GLY A 74 -4.75 3.85 -2.86
N VAL A 75 -3.84 3.96 -1.89
CA VAL A 75 -3.92 4.93 -0.79
C VAL A 75 -2.75 5.89 -0.82
N ASP A 76 -3.01 7.19 -0.86
CA ASP A 76 -1.99 8.24 -0.74
C ASP A 76 -2.65 9.56 -0.29
N ILE A 77 -1.88 10.47 0.30
CA ILE A 77 -2.32 11.83 0.59
C ILE A 77 -2.12 12.79 -0.61
N LYS A 78 -1.22 12.42 -1.54
CA LYS A 78 -0.82 13.28 -2.67
C LYS A 78 -1.77 13.13 -3.87
N GLY A 79 -2.99 13.65 -3.75
CA GLY A 79 -4.04 13.54 -4.76
C GLY A 79 -3.62 13.91 -6.18
N ALA A 80 -2.81 14.96 -6.37
CA ALA A 80 -2.36 15.36 -7.72
C ALA A 80 -1.50 14.29 -8.43
N ARG A 81 -0.85 13.37 -7.69
CA ARG A 81 -0.16 12.20 -8.25
C ARG A 81 -1.15 11.08 -8.52
N MET A 82 -1.99 10.75 -7.54
CA MET A 82 -3.03 9.73 -7.60
C MET A 82 -3.99 9.93 -8.79
N TRP A 83 -4.23 11.19 -9.20
CA TRP A 83 -5.04 11.54 -10.36
C TRP A 83 -4.68 10.75 -11.62
N THR A 84 -3.41 10.42 -11.83
CA THR A 84 -2.95 9.66 -13.01
C THR A 84 -3.60 8.26 -13.05
N GLY A 85 -3.44 7.47 -12.00
CA GLY A 85 -4.01 6.13 -11.90
C GLY A 85 -5.54 6.16 -11.82
N ALA A 86 -6.11 7.13 -11.08
CA ALA A 86 -7.55 7.28 -10.99
C ALA A 86 -8.17 7.59 -12.37
N THR A 87 -7.56 8.48 -13.15
CA THR A 87 -8.02 8.80 -14.52
C THR A 87 -7.88 7.59 -15.45
N ASP A 88 -6.79 6.83 -15.32
CA ASP A 88 -6.54 5.64 -16.12
C ASP A 88 -7.57 4.53 -15.82
N ALA A 89 -7.82 4.26 -14.53
CA ALA A 89 -8.85 3.31 -14.10
C ALA A 89 -10.26 3.71 -14.58
N LEU A 90 -10.59 5.01 -14.49
CA LEU A 90 -11.88 5.53 -14.99
C LEU A 90 -12.04 5.31 -16.48
N LYS A 91 -11.05 5.70 -17.27
CA LYS A 91 -11.07 5.54 -18.75
C LYS A 91 -11.15 4.07 -19.19
N ALA A 92 -10.50 3.19 -18.43
CA ALA A 92 -10.54 1.75 -18.66
C ALA A 92 -11.83 1.09 -18.16
N GLY A 93 -12.73 1.82 -17.51
CA GLY A 93 -13.98 1.31 -16.94
C GLY A 93 -13.79 0.26 -15.85
N MET A 94 -12.65 0.31 -15.13
CA MET A 94 -12.30 -0.69 -14.11
C MET A 94 -13.28 -0.62 -12.94
N LYS A 95 -13.86 -1.77 -12.55
CA LYS A 95 -14.81 -1.89 -11.43
C LYS A 95 -14.16 -2.44 -10.16
N ASN A 96 -12.96 -2.98 -10.27
CA ASN A 96 -12.19 -3.58 -9.20
C ASN A 96 -11.05 -2.68 -8.67
N VAL A 97 -11.06 -1.38 -9.02
CA VAL A 97 -10.06 -0.41 -8.58
C VAL A 97 -10.71 0.79 -7.92
N ALA A 98 -10.22 1.19 -6.76
CA ALA A 98 -10.59 2.40 -6.06
C ALA A 98 -9.35 3.16 -5.56
N PHE A 99 -9.54 4.42 -5.21
CA PHE A 99 -8.51 5.26 -4.62
C PHE A 99 -9.03 5.94 -3.35
N LEU A 100 -8.21 5.88 -2.29
CA LEU A 100 -8.50 6.53 -1.02
C LEU A 100 -7.44 7.60 -0.74
N ARG A 101 -7.81 8.86 -0.87
CA ARG A 101 -6.94 9.99 -0.53
C ARG A 101 -7.03 10.28 0.95
N THR A 102 -6.06 9.78 1.72
CA THR A 102 -5.97 9.98 3.17
C THR A 102 -4.53 9.94 3.69
N ASN A 103 -4.37 10.28 4.96
CA ASN A 103 -3.12 10.07 5.68
C ASN A 103 -3.03 8.61 6.13
N ILE A 104 -1.96 7.90 5.74
CA ILE A 104 -1.82 6.46 6.04
C ILE A 104 -1.75 6.20 7.56
N GLU A 105 -1.35 7.19 8.36
CA GLU A 105 -1.32 7.12 9.81
C GLU A 105 -2.70 6.83 10.45
N ILE A 106 -3.78 7.05 9.72
CA ILE A 106 -5.16 6.77 10.20
C ILE A 106 -5.86 5.68 9.39
N ILE A 107 -5.10 4.86 8.67
CA ILE A 107 -5.65 3.85 7.74
C ILE A 107 -6.66 2.90 8.41
N GLU A 108 -6.49 2.59 9.69
CA GLU A 108 -7.39 1.73 10.48
C GLU A 108 -8.82 2.27 10.63
N ARG A 109 -9.05 3.55 10.30
CA ARG A 109 -10.39 4.14 10.31
C ARG A 109 -11.23 3.73 9.11
N PHE A 110 -10.60 3.22 8.05
CA PHE A 110 -11.22 2.96 6.75
C PHE A 110 -11.52 1.49 6.47
N PHE A 111 -10.99 0.59 7.30
CA PHE A 111 -11.17 -0.85 7.13
C PHE A 111 -11.57 -1.52 8.44
N ALA A 112 -12.51 -2.47 8.35
CA ALA A 112 -12.93 -3.31 9.47
C ALA A 112 -11.96 -4.47 9.71
N PRO A 113 -12.00 -5.14 10.87
CA PRO A 113 -11.19 -6.31 11.14
C PRO A 113 -11.37 -7.40 10.08
N GLY A 114 -10.25 -7.91 9.53
CA GLY A 114 -10.25 -8.96 8.53
C GLY A 114 -10.76 -8.56 7.14
N GLU A 115 -10.92 -7.28 6.85
CA GLU A 115 -11.43 -6.81 5.56
C GLU A 115 -10.38 -6.82 4.45
N VAL A 116 -9.10 -6.70 4.78
CA VAL A 116 -7.99 -6.61 3.82
C VAL A 116 -7.21 -7.91 3.78
N SER A 117 -6.88 -8.38 2.58
CA SER A 117 -6.12 -9.62 2.36
C SER A 117 -4.63 -9.38 2.15
N GLU A 118 -4.24 -8.30 1.49
CA GLU A 118 -2.85 -8.00 1.16
C GLU A 118 -2.55 -6.52 1.28
N ILE A 119 -1.31 -6.18 1.65
CA ILE A 119 -0.80 -4.82 1.66
C ILE A 119 0.49 -4.77 0.83
N TRP A 120 0.54 -3.87 -0.13
CA TRP A 120 1.72 -3.56 -0.93
C TRP A 120 2.32 -2.23 -0.52
N LEU A 121 3.62 -2.25 -0.26
CA LEU A 121 4.46 -1.09 0.05
C LEU A 121 5.47 -0.95 -1.08
N THR A 122 5.09 -0.16 -2.11
CA THR A 122 5.88 0.01 -3.34
C THR A 122 6.56 1.37 -3.33
N PHE A 123 7.89 1.39 -3.28
CA PHE A 123 8.71 2.62 -3.33
C PHE A 123 8.27 3.72 -2.36
N SER A 124 7.79 3.31 -1.19
CA SER A 124 7.40 4.24 -0.13
C SER A 124 8.60 5.00 0.44
N ASP A 125 8.37 6.23 0.90
CA ASP A 125 9.39 7.08 1.52
C ASP A 125 10.02 6.35 2.73
N PRO A 126 11.34 6.14 2.75
CA PRO A 126 12.03 5.44 3.84
C PRO A 126 11.98 6.16 5.18
N GLN A 127 11.56 7.43 5.25
CA GLN A 127 11.38 8.20 6.48
C GLN A 127 12.61 8.13 7.42
N MET A 128 13.77 8.48 6.90
CA MET A 128 15.07 8.28 7.58
C MET A 128 15.12 8.87 8.99
N LYS A 129 14.46 10.01 9.22
CA LYS A 129 14.48 10.74 10.50
C LYS A 129 13.36 10.33 11.46
N LYS A 130 12.30 9.66 10.99
CA LYS A 130 11.07 9.39 11.78
C LYS A 130 10.67 7.93 11.67
N ALA A 131 11.23 7.07 12.55
CA ALA A 131 10.98 5.63 12.55
C ALA A 131 9.47 5.28 12.58
N THR A 132 8.69 6.00 13.40
CA THR A 132 7.23 5.78 13.50
C THR A 132 6.45 6.12 12.24
N LYS A 133 7.05 6.81 11.26
CA LYS A 133 6.43 7.11 9.97
C LYS A 133 6.80 6.12 8.86
N ARG A 134 7.72 5.18 9.12
CA ARG A 134 8.05 4.12 8.15
C ARG A 134 6.91 3.13 8.09
N LEU A 135 6.44 2.84 6.89
CA LEU A 135 5.31 1.94 6.69
C LEU A 135 5.59 0.49 7.10
N THR A 136 6.86 0.10 7.28
CA THR A 136 7.27 -1.20 7.84
C THR A 136 7.63 -1.16 9.32
N SER A 137 7.40 -0.04 10.03
CA SER A 137 7.66 0.03 11.48
C SER A 137 6.66 -0.78 12.28
N THR A 138 7.04 -1.19 13.52
CA THR A 138 6.11 -1.84 14.46
C THR A 138 4.86 -1.00 14.75
N TYR A 139 4.99 0.34 14.66
CA TYR A 139 3.87 1.25 14.77
C TYR A 139 2.82 1.01 13.65
N PHE A 140 3.25 0.81 12.42
CA PHE A 140 2.36 0.50 11.31
C PHE A 140 1.92 -0.97 11.30
N MET A 141 2.80 -1.91 11.62
CA MET A 141 2.43 -3.32 11.77
C MET A 141 1.29 -3.50 12.80
N ASN A 142 1.32 -2.75 13.91
CA ASN A 142 0.24 -2.71 14.88
C ASN A 142 -1.09 -2.14 14.35
N ARG A 143 -1.04 -1.28 13.33
CA ARG A 143 -2.25 -0.81 12.64
C ARG A 143 -2.77 -1.85 11.68
N TYR A 144 -1.88 -2.44 10.85
CA TYR A 144 -2.26 -3.40 9.83
C TYR A 144 -2.99 -4.61 10.43
N ARG A 145 -2.51 -5.15 11.56
CA ARG A 145 -3.17 -6.28 12.23
C ARG A 145 -4.61 -6.02 12.66
N LYS A 146 -5.06 -4.76 12.72
CA LYS A 146 -6.44 -4.43 13.10
C LYS A 146 -7.44 -4.71 11.98
N PHE A 147 -6.99 -4.76 10.73
CA PHE A 147 -7.86 -4.92 9.57
C PHE A 147 -7.36 -5.94 8.54
N LEU A 148 -6.11 -6.37 8.65
CA LEU A 148 -5.58 -7.43 7.79
C LEU A 148 -6.11 -8.80 8.23
N LYS A 149 -6.41 -9.67 7.25
CA LYS A 149 -6.81 -11.06 7.52
C LYS A 149 -5.70 -11.83 8.23
N PRO A 150 -6.03 -12.89 9.02
CA PRO A 150 -5.03 -13.74 9.68
C PRO A 150 -4.02 -14.38 8.71
N ASP A 151 -4.46 -14.76 7.53
CA ASP A 151 -3.66 -15.31 6.43
C ASP A 151 -3.16 -14.24 5.44
N GLY A 152 -3.29 -12.97 5.82
CA GLY A 152 -2.91 -11.84 4.98
C GLY A 152 -1.41 -11.72 4.75
N LEU A 153 -1.04 -10.92 3.76
CA LEU A 153 0.34 -10.74 3.31
C LEU A 153 0.73 -9.26 3.29
N ILE A 154 1.99 -8.98 3.62
CA ILE A 154 2.59 -7.66 3.44
C ILE A 154 3.78 -7.79 2.50
N HIS A 155 3.78 -7.00 1.45
CA HIS A 155 4.81 -6.95 0.43
C HIS A 155 5.58 -5.64 0.52
N LEU A 156 6.90 -5.71 0.58
CA LEU A 156 7.79 -4.56 0.44
C LEU A 156 8.57 -4.69 -0.86
N LYS A 157 8.42 -3.73 -1.77
CA LYS A 157 9.22 -3.58 -3.00
C LYS A 157 9.86 -2.20 -2.97
N THR A 158 11.20 -2.11 -2.93
CA THR A 158 11.90 -0.84 -2.71
C THR A 158 13.30 -0.79 -3.35
N ASP A 159 13.70 0.40 -3.78
CA ASP A 159 15.07 0.75 -4.17
C ASP A 159 15.95 1.06 -2.95
N SER A 160 15.33 1.44 -1.82
CA SER A 160 16.03 1.93 -0.64
C SER A 160 16.71 0.82 0.16
N ASN A 161 18.05 0.80 0.17
CA ASN A 161 18.82 -0.06 1.07
C ASN A 161 18.46 0.17 2.54
N PHE A 162 18.26 1.44 2.92
CA PHE A 162 17.90 1.80 4.28
C PHE A 162 16.54 1.20 4.70
N MET A 163 15.50 1.35 3.86
CA MET A 163 14.17 0.82 4.15
C MET A 163 14.19 -0.71 4.24
N PHE A 164 14.88 -1.36 3.31
CA PHE A 164 15.00 -2.80 3.26
C PHE A 164 15.76 -3.35 4.48
N THR A 165 16.93 -2.80 4.80
CA THR A 165 17.73 -3.20 5.96
C THR A 165 16.98 -2.98 7.27
N TYR A 166 16.33 -1.82 7.43
CA TYR A 166 15.47 -1.55 8.58
C TYR A 166 14.36 -2.60 8.71
N THR A 167 13.68 -2.94 7.61
CA THR A 167 12.60 -3.92 7.63
C THR A 167 13.10 -5.31 7.98
N ARG A 168 14.28 -5.71 7.47
CA ARG A 168 14.93 -6.98 7.83
C ARG A 168 15.19 -7.07 9.32
N TYR A 169 15.82 -6.06 9.92
CA TYR A 169 16.03 -6.04 11.37
C TYR A 169 14.70 -6.02 12.16
N MET A 170 13.70 -5.30 11.68
CA MET A 170 12.39 -5.27 12.32
C MET A 170 11.75 -6.66 12.35
N VAL A 171 11.76 -7.40 11.27
CA VAL A 171 11.18 -8.76 11.21
C VAL A 171 12.01 -9.75 12.04
N GLU A 172 13.34 -9.67 12.02
CA GLU A 172 14.25 -10.50 12.82
C GLU A 172 14.03 -10.28 14.34
N GLU A 173 14.08 -9.03 14.81
CA GLU A 173 13.91 -8.65 16.21
C GLU A 173 12.54 -9.02 16.77
N ASN A 174 11.52 -9.00 15.93
CA ASN A 174 10.15 -9.37 16.30
C ASN A 174 9.79 -10.82 15.95
N ARG A 175 10.74 -11.58 15.40
CA ARG A 175 10.57 -13.00 15.00
C ARG A 175 9.38 -13.19 14.07
N LEU A 176 9.19 -12.27 13.13
CA LEU A 176 8.16 -12.40 12.11
C LEU A 176 8.62 -13.38 11.04
N PRO A 177 7.74 -14.26 10.54
CA PRO A 177 8.08 -15.10 9.41
C PRO A 177 8.32 -14.25 8.15
N VAL A 178 9.24 -14.69 7.31
CA VAL A 178 9.50 -14.10 5.99
C VAL A 178 9.44 -15.24 4.98
N GLU A 179 8.55 -15.14 3.99
CA GLU A 179 8.46 -16.14 2.92
C GLU A 179 9.51 -15.92 1.85
N PHE A 180 9.72 -14.67 1.47
CA PHE A 180 10.71 -14.29 0.46
C PHE A 180 11.47 -13.05 0.90
N LEU A 181 12.77 -13.06 0.62
CA LEU A 181 13.66 -11.93 0.84
C LEU A 181 14.73 -11.95 -0.23
N THR A 182 14.88 -10.85 -0.97
CA THR A 182 15.97 -10.66 -1.94
C THR A 182 16.41 -9.21 -1.99
N GLU A 183 17.73 -9.02 -2.11
CA GLU A 183 18.35 -7.70 -2.30
C GLU A 183 18.45 -7.31 -3.78
N ASP A 184 18.17 -8.26 -4.68
CA ASP A 184 18.14 -8.06 -6.12
C ASP A 184 17.00 -8.85 -6.76
N LEU A 185 15.85 -8.20 -6.87
CA LEU A 185 14.62 -8.82 -7.35
C LEU A 185 14.77 -9.35 -8.78
N TYR A 186 15.36 -8.56 -9.67
CA TYR A 186 15.39 -8.87 -11.10
C TYR A 186 16.37 -10.00 -11.47
N HIS A 187 17.33 -10.30 -10.60
CA HIS A 187 18.24 -11.44 -10.76
C HIS A 187 17.91 -12.61 -9.82
N SER A 188 16.83 -12.51 -9.04
CA SER A 188 16.47 -13.53 -8.05
C SER A 188 15.74 -14.76 -8.62
N GLY A 189 15.24 -14.68 -9.85
CA GLY A 189 14.31 -15.68 -10.41
C GLY A 189 12.88 -15.61 -9.86
N LEU A 190 12.56 -14.64 -8.99
CA LEU A 190 11.25 -14.48 -8.37
C LEU A 190 10.30 -13.58 -9.18
N VAL A 191 10.78 -12.95 -10.25
CA VAL A 191 9.97 -12.01 -11.04
C VAL A 191 8.89 -12.76 -11.80
N ASP A 192 7.67 -12.56 -11.37
CA ASP A 192 6.45 -12.94 -12.06
C ASP A 192 5.80 -11.70 -12.69
N ASP A 193 4.60 -11.85 -13.23
CA ASP A 193 3.85 -10.75 -13.84
C ASP A 193 3.56 -9.63 -12.83
N ILE A 194 3.36 -9.97 -11.54
CA ILE A 194 3.07 -9.01 -10.47
C ILE A 194 4.32 -8.20 -10.13
N LEU A 195 5.41 -8.89 -9.81
CA LEU A 195 6.68 -8.27 -9.43
C LEU A 195 7.33 -7.57 -10.63
N GLY A 196 6.93 -7.93 -11.85
CA GLY A 196 7.33 -7.31 -13.10
C GLY A 196 6.61 -5.99 -13.43
N ILE A 197 5.53 -5.62 -12.72
CA ILE A 197 4.90 -4.29 -12.88
C ILE A 197 5.91 -3.23 -12.48
N ARG A 198 6.31 -2.40 -13.44
CA ARG A 198 7.27 -1.31 -13.22
C ARG A 198 6.55 0.00 -13.07
N THR A 199 6.81 0.68 -11.94
CA THR A 199 6.37 2.06 -11.75
C THR A 199 7.33 3.02 -12.44
N TYR A 200 6.87 4.24 -12.69
CA TYR A 200 7.71 5.32 -13.23
C TYR A 200 8.98 5.54 -12.40
N TYR A 201 8.87 5.52 -11.09
CA TYR A 201 10.03 5.69 -10.19
C TYR A 201 10.96 4.48 -10.23
N GLU A 202 10.43 3.28 -10.27
CA GLU A 202 11.22 2.05 -10.36
C GLU A 202 12.10 2.04 -11.61
N GLN A 203 11.52 2.39 -12.76
CA GLN A 203 12.30 2.45 -14.00
C GLN A 203 13.47 3.44 -13.90
N GLN A 204 13.26 4.60 -13.27
CA GLN A 204 14.35 5.56 -13.05
C GLN A 204 15.49 5.01 -12.17
N TRP A 205 15.19 4.16 -11.18
CA TRP A 205 16.19 3.54 -10.33
C TRP A 205 16.95 2.44 -11.06
N LEU A 206 16.24 1.61 -11.83
CA LEU A 206 16.87 0.59 -12.68
C LEU A 206 17.79 1.21 -13.72
N ASP A 207 17.39 2.31 -14.36
CA ASP A 207 18.20 3.05 -15.33
C ASP A 207 19.50 3.62 -14.71
N ARG A 208 19.53 3.81 -13.40
CA ARG A 208 20.70 4.23 -12.61
C ARG A 208 21.51 3.05 -12.07
N GLY A 209 21.17 1.83 -12.42
CA GLY A 209 21.85 0.61 -11.97
C GLY A 209 21.59 0.23 -10.51
N LEU A 210 20.49 0.70 -9.91
CA LEU A 210 20.12 0.34 -8.54
C LEU A 210 19.29 -0.93 -8.55
N ASN A 211 19.64 -1.88 -7.67
CA ASN A 211 18.87 -3.09 -7.47
C ASN A 211 17.58 -2.81 -6.71
N ILE A 212 16.51 -3.43 -7.15
CA ILE A 212 15.23 -3.42 -6.45
C ILE A 212 15.19 -4.60 -5.47
N LYS A 213 14.81 -4.31 -4.22
CA LYS A 213 14.70 -5.29 -3.15
C LYS A 213 13.25 -5.68 -2.95
N TYR A 214 13.03 -6.92 -2.53
CA TYR A 214 11.70 -7.41 -2.24
C TYR A 214 11.68 -8.26 -0.98
N MET A 215 10.59 -8.14 -0.21
CA MET A 215 10.31 -8.95 0.97
C MET A 215 8.82 -9.25 1.05
N LYS A 216 8.47 -10.50 1.38
CA LYS A 216 7.10 -10.95 1.62
C LYS A 216 6.96 -11.46 3.05
N ILE A 217 6.06 -10.85 3.81
CA ILE A 217 5.86 -11.07 5.25
C ILE A 217 4.43 -11.56 5.48
N PRO A 218 4.21 -12.81 5.91
CA PRO A 218 2.90 -13.29 6.34
C PRO A 218 2.40 -12.57 7.60
N ALA A 219 1.09 -12.26 7.65
CA ALA A 219 0.49 -11.55 8.76
C ALA A 219 0.05 -12.46 9.93
N ALA A 220 -0.08 -13.76 9.72
CA ALA A 220 -0.60 -14.73 10.69
C ALA A 220 0.01 -14.55 12.09
N TRP A 221 1.33 -14.40 12.17
CA TRP A 221 2.03 -14.23 13.43
C TRP A 221 1.65 -12.93 14.19
N MET A 222 1.37 -11.84 13.47
CA MET A 222 0.99 -10.58 14.11
C MET A 222 -0.38 -10.64 14.75
N ILE A 223 -1.27 -11.47 14.21
CA ILE A 223 -2.67 -11.56 14.61
C ILE A 223 -2.85 -12.54 15.76
N ASP A 224 -2.14 -13.68 15.74
CA ASP A 224 -2.27 -14.74 16.75
C ASP A 224 -1.74 -14.34 18.14
N ARG A 225 -0.91 -13.30 18.25
CA ARG A 225 -0.39 -12.85 19.54
C ARG A 225 -1.21 -11.70 20.12
N CYS A 226 -2.17 -12.02 20.96
CA CYS A 226 -2.87 -11.05 21.79
C CYS A 226 -1.88 -10.18 22.56
N GLY A 227 -1.98 -8.85 22.40
CA GLY A 227 -1.12 -7.91 23.12
C GLY A 227 0.27 -7.66 22.50
N TRP A 228 0.60 -8.22 21.35
CA TRP A 228 1.85 -7.91 20.66
C TRP A 228 1.94 -6.41 20.34
N LYS A 229 2.95 -5.74 20.87
CA LYS A 229 3.21 -4.32 20.65
C LYS A 229 4.34 -4.07 19.65
N GLY A 230 5.07 -5.12 19.31
CA GLY A 230 6.29 -5.05 18.52
C GLY A 230 7.44 -4.37 19.28
N LYS A 231 8.65 -4.82 19.03
CA LYS A 231 9.86 -4.20 19.55
C LYS A 231 10.27 -3.07 18.61
N GLN A 232 10.27 -1.84 19.10
CA GLN A 232 10.77 -0.71 18.31
C GLN A 232 12.29 -0.82 18.17
N ILE A 233 12.76 -0.70 16.94
CA ILE A 233 14.16 -0.55 16.60
C ILE A 233 14.49 0.93 16.68
N GLY A 234 15.51 1.28 17.45
CA GLY A 234 15.99 2.65 17.59
C GLY A 234 16.44 3.25 16.25
N ARG A 235 16.84 4.51 16.28
CA ARG A 235 17.50 5.14 15.14
C ARG A 235 18.76 4.31 14.81
N ALA A 236 18.83 3.78 13.60
CA ALA A 236 20.10 3.35 13.08
C ALA A 236 21.00 4.58 13.07
N GLY A 237 22.06 4.55 13.89
CA GLY A 237 23.09 5.56 13.92
C GLY A 237 23.86 5.63 12.62
#